data_530ea3fdc0aea469c2f93cfe0d4f1c94
#
_entry.id   530ea3fdc0aea469c2f93cfe0d4f1c94
#
_cell.length_a   1.000
_cell.length_b   1.000
_cell.length_c   1.000
_cell.angle_alpha   90.00
_cell.angle_beta   90.00
_cell.angle_gamma   90.00
#
_symmetry.space_group_name_H-M   'P 1'
#
loop_
_entity.id
_entity.type
_entity.pdbx_description
1 polymer ?
#
loop_
_entity_poly.entity_id
_entity_poly.type
_entity_poly.pdbx_seq_one_letter_code
_entity_poly.pdbx_strand_id
1 'polypeptide(L)'
;MDRRSFLRTSALGGTAAAASTLAAPLYAQGNRTLTLVTSVPDGFAIFDDAAQMAADYITAMTDGQLTVNKNPAGSLVGAFEVFDAVSSGQADMYHSADYYFLNQHPGFAFFTSVPFGMTGQEFANWYYNRGGHEQHNELAGLFNLKSFTCGNTAMQPGGWFNKEINSADDLQGLRFRMPGQGGQVLGRLGASVQNIPGGEIYQALASGQIDG
;
A
#
# COMPACT_ATOMS: atom_id res chain seq x y z
N MET A 1 65.38 -16.31 4.53
CA MET A 1 64.33 -16.46 3.48
C MET A 1 64.84 -15.82 2.20
N ASP A 2 64.92 -16.60 1.14
CA ASP A 2 65.43 -16.10 -0.14
C ASP A 2 64.33 -15.31 -0.86
N ARG A 3 64.69 -14.18 -1.49
CA ARG A 3 63.78 -13.31 -2.24
C ARG A 3 62.92 -14.05 -3.30
N ARG A 4 63.48 -15.15 -3.84
CA ARG A 4 62.77 -15.98 -4.82
C ARG A 4 61.63 -16.81 -4.22
N SER A 5 61.78 -17.26 -2.98
CA SER A 5 60.72 -18.02 -2.27
C SER A 5 59.59 -17.10 -1.84
N PHE A 6 59.88 -15.84 -1.43
CA PHE A 6 58.87 -14.84 -1.10
C PHE A 6 58.01 -14.48 -2.33
N LEU A 7 58.61 -14.26 -3.47
CA LEU A 7 57.88 -13.92 -4.72
C LEU A 7 57.03 -15.11 -5.23
N ARG A 8 57.46 -16.36 -5.06
CA ARG A 8 56.64 -17.54 -5.38
C ARG A 8 55.44 -17.69 -4.46
N THR A 9 55.59 -17.42 -3.20
CA THR A 9 54.51 -17.52 -2.23
C THR A 9 53.52 -16.37 -2.44
N SER A 10 53.96 -15.16 -2.80
CA SER A 10 53.10 -14.02 -3.13
C SER A 10 52.32 -14.21 -4.41
N ALA A 11 52.90 -14.88 -5.44
CA ALA A 11 52.18 -15.18 -6.71
C ALA A 11 51.06 -16.23 -6.51
N LEU A 12 51.25 -17.18 -5.62
CA LEU A 12 50.23 -18.18 -5.26
C LEU A 12 49.11 -17.60 -4.34
N GLY A 13 49.44 -16.62 -3.50
CA GLY A 13 48.44 -15.89 -2.70
C GLY A 13 47.61 -14.91 -3.48
N GLY A 14 48.17 -14.30 -4.53
CA GLY A 14 47.49 -13.35 -5.41
C GLY A 14 46.40 -13.99 -6.28
N THR A 15 46.56 -15.23 -6.72
CA THR A 15 45.59 -15.97 -7.51
C THR A 15 44.38 -16.48 -6.68
N ALA A 16 44.57 -16.72 -5.38
CA ALA A 16 43.46 -17.08 -4.48
C ALA A 16 42.58 -15.87 -4.10
N ALA A 17 43.15 -14.66 -4.07
CA ALA A 17 42.38 -13.44 -3.79
C ALA A 17 41.58 -12.92 -5.01
N ALA A 18 42.00 -13.27 -6.23
CA ALA A 18 41.28 -12.91 -7.45
C ALA A 18 40.08 -13.85 -7.75
N ALA A 19 39.99 -14.99 -7.07
CA ALA A 19 38.87 -15.94 -7.23
C ALA A 19 37.70 -15.69 -6.24
N SER A 20 37.82 -14.74 -5.34
CA SER A 20 36.69 -14.17 -4.61
C SER A 20 36.05 -13.05 -5.45
N THR A 21 35.73 -13.33 -6.71
CA THR A 21 34.62 -12.63 -7.35
C THR A 21 33.43 -12.85 -6.43
N LEU A 22 33.03 -11.79 -5.79
CA LEU A 22 31.75 -11.73 -5.06
C LEU A 22 30.73 -12.45 -5.93
N ALA A 23 30.36 -13.67 -5.54
CA ALA A 23 29.20 -14.30 -6.12
C ALA A 23 28.07 -13.29 -5.88
N ALA A 24 27.69 -12.56 -6.94
CA ALA A 24 26.49 -11.76 -6.91
C ALA A 24 25.38 -12.69 -6.37
N PRO A 25 24.62 -12.26 -5.38
CA PRO A 25 23.63 -13.15 -4.80
C PRO A 25 22.79 -13.71 -5.94
N LEU A 26 22.54 -15.01 -5.91
CA LEU A 26 21.80 -15.77 -6.94
C LEU A 26 20.44 -15.13 -7.33
N TYR A 27 19.98 -14.17 -6.55
CA TYR A 27 18.80 -13.31 -6.83
C TYR A 27 18.99 -12.36 -8.04
N ALA A 28 20.21 -12.19 -8.56
CA ALA A 28 20.49 -11.25 -9.66
C ALA A 28 20.48 -11.91 -11.06
N GLN A 29 20.12 -13.19 -11.21
CA GLN A 29 20.24 -13.91 -12.48
C GLN A 29 18.95 -14.62 -12.91
N GLY A 30 17.79 -14.01 -12.74
CA GLY A 30 16.55 -14.57 -13.29
C GLY A 30 15.42 -13.55 -13.32
N ASN A 31 14.60 -13.58 -14.34
CA ASN A 31 13.36 -12.84 -14.38
C ASN A 31 12.48 -13.31 -13.22
N ARG A 32 12.00 -12.39 -12.39
CA ARG A 32 11.10 -12.66 -11.28
C ARG A 32 9.75 -11.99 -11.54
N THR A 33 8.68 -12.72 -11.31
CA THR A 33 7.32 -12.17 -11.31
C THR A 33 6.88 -11.93 -9.88
N LEU A 34 6.49 -10.69 -9.59
CA LEU A 34 5.92 -10.28 -8.31
C LEU A 34 4.39 -10.36 -8.40
N THR A 35 3.77 -10.84 -7.34
CA THR A 35 2.31 -10.89 -7.20
C THR A 35 1.86 -9.64 -6.48
N LEU A 36 1.10 -8.78 -7.19
CA LEU A 36 0.43 -7.61 -6.63
C LEU A 36 -1.05 -7.92 -6.42
N VAL A 37 -1.57 -7.72 -5.21
CA VAL A 37 -3.00 -7.79 -4.89
C VAL A 37 -3.54 -6.40 -4.60
N THR A 38 -4.77 -6.09 -5.03
CA THR A 38 -5.37 -4.77 -4.81
C THR A 38 -6.67 -4.84 -4.01
N SER A 39 -6.97 -3.77 -3.27
CA SER A 39 -8.23 -3.64 -2.52
C SER A 39 -9.41 -3.19 -3.39
N VAL A 40 -9.20 -3.03 -4.68
CA VAL A 40 -10.21 -2.53 -5.62
C VAL A 40 -10.33 -3.48 -6.81
N PRO A 41 -11.49 -3.53 -7.47
CA PRO A 41 -11.66 -4.27 -8.71
C PRO A 41 -10.95 -3.59 -9.89
N ASP A 42 -10.75 -4.34 -10.97
CA ASP A 42 -10.28 -3.77 -12.23
C ASP A 42 -11.16 -2.62 -12.71
N GLY A 43 -10.54 -1.59 -13.27
CA GLY A 43 -11.23 -0.41 -13.79
C GLY A 43 -11.75 0.54 -12.70
N PHE A 44 -11.38 0.33 -11.45
CA PHE A 44 -11.73 1.28 -10.38
C PHE A 44 -10.85 2.53 -10.51
N ALA A 45 -11.44 3.60 -11.02
CA ALA A 45 -10.78 4.84 -11.41
C ALA A 45 -9.76 5.33 -10.35
N ILE A 46 -8.62 5.84 -10.81
CA ILE A 46 -7.50 6.34 -10.02
C ILE A 46 -6.73 5.24 -9.28
N PHE A 47 -7.40 4.40 -8.49
CA PHE A 47 -6.73 3.37 -7.69
C PHE A 47 -6.18 2.23 -8.55
N ASP A 48 -6.99 1.71 -9.46
CA ASP A 48 -6.55 0.62 -10.34
C ASP A 48 -5.50 1.11 -11.34
N ASP A 49 -5.69 2.33 -11.87
CA ASP A 49 -4.73 2.99 -12.77
C ASP A 49 -3.37 3.18 -12.07
N ALA A 50 -3.36 3.63 -10.81
CA ALA A 50 -2.12 3.81 -10.05
C ALA A 50 -1.39 2.48 -9.80
N ALA A 51 -2.12 1.42 -9.46
CA ALA A 51 -1.57 0.09 -9.27
C ALA A 51 -0.97 -0.46 -10.57
N GLN A 52 -1.67 -0.30 -11.70
CA GLN A 52 -1.18 -0.72 -13.01
C GLN A 52 0.05 0.08 -13.43
N MET A 53 0.03 1.40 -13.26
CA MET A 53 1.17 2.26 -13.58
C MET A 53 2.40 1.90 -12.76
N ALA A 54 2.26 1.60 -11.47
CA ALA A 54 3.36 1.14 -10.64
C ALA A 54 3.94 -0.20 -11.15
N ALA A 55 3.09 -1.14 -11.53
CA ALA A 55 3.49 -2.42 -12.11
C ALA A 55 4.28 -2.24 -13.41
N ASP A 56 3.80 -1.37 -14.30
CA ASP A 56 4.42 -1.07 -15.58
C ASP A 56 5.79 -0.39 -15.40
N TYR A 57 5.90 0.56 -14.46
CA TYR A 57 7.16 1.22 -14.15
C TYR A 57 8.19 0.28 -13.53
N ILE A 58 7.80 -0.61 -12.62
CA ILE A 58 8.71 -1.62 -12.07
C ILE A 58 9.27 -2.47 -13.21
N THR A 59 8.41 -2.93 -14.11
CA THR A 59 8.83 -3.76 -15.25
C THR A 59 9.76 -2.99 -16.20
N ALA A 60 9.40 -1.75 -16.54
CA ALA A 60 10.20 -0.93 -17.46
C ALA A 60 11.55 -0.53 -16.87
N MET A 61 11.59 -0.10 -15.60
CA MET A 61 12.83 0.34 -14.94
C MET A 61 13.81 -0.81 -14.66
N THR A 62 13.33 -2.04 -14.64
CA THR A 62 14.16 -3.24 -14.44
C THR A 62 14.49 -3.97 -15.74
N ASP A 63 14.20 -3.36 -16.88
CA ASP A 63 14.38 -3.97 -18.21
C ASP A 63 13.75 -5.39 -18.30
N GLY A 64 12.55 -5.53 -17.70
CA GLY A 64 11.81 -6.79 -17.66
C GLY A 64 12.35 -7.85 -16.69
N GLN A 65 13.39 -7.55 -15.91
CA GLN A 65 13.91 -8.49 -14.91
C GLN A 65 12.90 -8.73 -13.77
N LEU A 66 12.13 -7.69 -13.41
CA LEU A 66 10.97 -7.81 -12.55
C LEU A 66 9.72 -7.55 -13.37
N THR A 67 8.80 -8.48 -13.35
CA THR A 67 7.43 -8.29 -13.86
C THR A 67 6.45 -8.31 -12.71
N VAL A 68 5.32 -7.61 -12.85
CA VAL A 68 4.30 -7.55 -11.81
C VAL A 68 3.00 -8.12 -12.36
N ASN A 69 2.49 -9.17 -11.72
CA ASN A 69 1.17 -9.73 -12.00
C ASN A 69 0.16 -9.10 -11.05
N LYS A 70 -0.68 -8.18 -11.57
CA LYS A 70 -1.73 -7.51 -10.81
C LYS A 70 -2.96 -8.42 -10.69
N ASN A 71 -3.46 -8.56 -9.47
CA ASN A 71 -4.62 -9.36 -9.11
C ASN A 71 -5.63 -8.45 -8.40
N PRO A 72 -6.79 -8.16 -9.02
CA PRO A 72 -7.80 -7.30 -8.44
C PRO A 72 -8.49 -7.95 -7.23
N ALA A 73 -9.18 -7.11 -6.44
CA ALA A 73 -9.93 -7.57 -5.28
C ALA A 73 -10.86 -8.75 -5.60
N GLY A 74 -10.78 -9.79 -4.79
CA GLY A 74 -11.58 -11.00 -4.94
C GLY A 74 -11.00 -12.05 -5.91
N SER A 75 -9.91 -11.77 -6.63
CA SER A 75 -9.29 -12.75 -7.53
C SER A 75 -8.39 -13.76 -6.80
N LEU A 76 -7.54 -13.29 -5.89
CA LEU A 76 -6.72 -14.14 -5.02
C LEU A 76 -7.14 -14.02 -3.55
N VAL A 77 -7.39 -12.81 -3.09
CA VAL A 77 -7.81 -12.51 -1.71
C VAL A 77 -8.90 -11.44 -1.73
N GLY A 78 -9.67 -11.34 -0.65
CA GLY A 78 -10.67 -10.29 -0.49
C GLY A 78 -10.04 -8.89 -0.38
N ALA A 79 -10.84 -7.86 -0.65
CA ALA A 79 -10.38 -6.47 -0.71
C ALA A 79 -9.63 -6.01 0.55
N PHE A 80 -10.02 -6.47 1.73
CA PHE A 80 -9.41 -6.09 3.00
C PHE A 80 -8.40 -7.12 3.55
N GLU A 81 -8.18 -8.23 2.82
CA GLU A 81 -7.24 -9.29 3.18
C GLU A 81 -5.85 -9.07 2.57
N VAL A 82 -5.69 -8.06 1.71
CA VAL A 82 -4.44 -7.77 1.00
C VAL A 82 -3.27 -7.48 1.94
N PHE A 83 -3.52 -6.86 3.09
CA PHE A 83 -2.53 -6.57 4.13
C PHE A 83 -1.95 -7.88 4.70
N ASP A 84 -2.83 -8.78 5.12
CA ASP A 84 -2.43 -10.06 5.72
C ASP A 84 -1.74 -10.95 4.69
N ALA A 85 -2.19 -10.92 3.43
CA ALA A 85 -1.58 -11.69 2.34
C ALA A 85 -0.11 -11.31 2.12
N VAL A 86 0.23 -10.01 2.14
CA VAL A 86 1.61 -9.57 1.96
C VAL A 86 2.42 -9.69 3.24
N SER A 87 1.85 -9.36 4.39
CA SER A 87 2.50 -9.49 5.69
C SER A 87 2.94 -10.94 5.98
N SER A 88 2.13 -11.92 5.56
CA SER A 88 2.44 -13.35 5.68
C SER A 88 3.31 -13.91 4.56
N GLY A 89 3.57 -13.16 3.50
CA GLY A 89 4.34 -13.61 2.33
C GLY A 89 3.54 -14.44 1.32
N GLN A 90 2.21 -14.44 1.38
CA GLN A 90 1.34 -15.05 0.37
C GLN A 90 1.35 -14.28 -0.95
N ALA A 91 1.52 -12.96 -0.90
CA ALA A 91 1.74 -12.09 -2.04
C ALA A 91 2.98 -11.21 -1.80
N ASP A 92 3.57 -10.65 -2.86
CA ASP A 92 4.77 -9.82 -2.75
C ASP A 92 4.44 -8.35 -2.48
N MET A 93 3.32 -7.87 -3.00
CA MET A 93 2.92 -6.46 -2.94
C MET A 93 1.40 -6.34 -2.79
N TYR A 94 0.97 -5.25 -2.14
CA TYR A 94 -0.43 -4.83 -2.24
C TYR A 94 -0.56 -3.35 -2.58
N HIS A 95 -1.69 -2.98 -3.19
CA HIS A 95 -2.12 -1.60 -3.38
C HIS A 95 -3.47 -1.37 -2.69
N SER A 96 -3.48 -0.45 -1.73
CA SER A 96 -4.64 -0.19 -0.88
C SER A 96 -4.55 1.20 -0.24
N ALA A 97 -5.49 1.51 0.63
CA ALA A 97 -5.46 2.68 1.49
C ALA A 97 -5.33 2.26 2.96
N ASP A 98 -4.39 2.82 3.68
CA ASP A 98 -4.03 2.39 5.03
C ASP A 98 -5.18 2.51 6.05
N TYR A 99 -6.11 3.42 5.82
CA TYR A 99 -7.28 3.55 6.71
C TYR A 99 -8.15 2.29 6.77
N TYR A 100 -8.00 1.34 5.86
CA TYR A 100 -8.69 0.04 5.93
C TYR A 100 -8.13 -0.87 7.03
N PHE A 101 -6.90 -0.61 7.48
CA PHE A 101 -6.15 -1.47 8.40
C PHE A 101 -6.05 -0.92 9.82
N LEU A 102 -7.04 -0.12 10.25
CA LEU A 102 -7.11 0.41 11.63
C LEU A 102 -7.21 -0.67 12.69
N ASN A 103 -7.75 -1.84 12.34
CA ASN A 103 -7.81 -3.02 13.20
C ASN A 103 -6.43 -3.64 13.44
N GLN A 104 -5.50 -3.49 12.52
CA GLN A 104 -4.11 -3.94 12.67
C GLN A 104 -3.33 -2.99 13.60
N HIS A 105 -3.42 -1.69 13.32
CA HIS A 105 -2.87 -0.66 14.19
C HIS A 105 -3.50 0.71 13.90
N PRO A 106 -3.94 1.46 14.92
CA PRO A 106 -4.59 2.76 14.72
C PRO A 106 -3.71 3.80 14.04
N GLY A 107 -2.39 3.65 14.11
CA GLY A 107 -1.42 4.52 13.44
C GLY A 107 -1.56 4.58 11.92
N PHE A 108 -2.08 3.54 11.27
CA PHE A 108 -2.30 3.53 9.83
C PHE A 108 -3.28 4.59 9.35
N ALA A 109 -4.18 5.06 10.22
CA ALA A 109 -5.10 6.14 9.88
C ALA A 109 -4.39 7.42 9.44
N PHE A 110 -3.20 7.70 9.97
CA PHE A 110 -2.48 8.95 9.73
C PHE A 110 -1.74 9.01 8.39
N PHE A 111 -1.61 7.86 7.70
CA PHE A 111 -0.89 7.77 6.44
C PHE A 111 -1.80 7.81 5.20
N THR A 112 -3.11 7.92 5.38
CA THR A 112 -4.05 8.09 4.28
C THR A 112 -4.78 9.43 4.37
N SER A 113 -5.72 9.57 5.31
CA SER A 113 -6.51 10.79 5.44
C SER A 113 -6.94 11.02 6.89
N VAL A 114 -6.68 12.24 7.35
CA VAL A 114 -7.15 12.73 8.65
C VAL A 114 -8.21 13.81 8.37
N PRO A 115 -9.43 13.70 8.92
CA PRO A 115 -10.43 14.74 8.76
C PRO A 115 -9.88 16.11 9.18
N PHE A 116 -10.03 17.13 8.31
CA PHE A 116 -9.48 18.48 8.50
C PHE A 116 -7.95 18.54 8.61
N GLY A 117 -7.25 17.48 8.18
CA GLY A 117 -5.79 17.40 8.18
C GLY A 117 -5.14 18.09 6.98
N MET A 118 -3.97 17.60 6.61
CA MET A 118 -3.17 18.15 5.52
C MET A 118 -3.86 17.94 4.16
N THR A 119 -3.69 18.93 3.27
CA THR A 119 -3.95 18.73 1.84
C THR A 119 -3.00 17.69 1.26
N GLY A 120 -3.31 17.14 0.08
CA GLY A 120 -2.43 16.17 -0.56
C GLY A 120 -1.00 16.67 -0.79
N GLN A 121 -0.83 17.97 -1.07
CA GLN A 121 0.48 18.57 -1.28
C GLN A 121 1.25 18.77 0.04
N GLU A 122 0.58 19.19 1.10
CA GLU A 122 1.16 19.28 2.44
C GLU A 122 1.54 17.90 2.95
N PHE A 123 0.68 16.90 2.74
CA PHE A 123 0.97 15.50 3.09
C PHE A 123 2.21 14.99 2.34
N ALA A 124 2.31 15.20 1.03
CA ALA A 124 3.48 14.80 0.25
C ALA A 124 4.76 15.48 0.76
N ASN A 125 4.69 16.78 1.10
CA ASN A 125 5.83 17.47 1.68
C ASN A 125 6.23 16.93 3.06
N TRP A 126 5.25 16.67 3.93
CA TRP A 126 5.51 16.01 5.21
C TRP A 126 6.10 14.62 5.03
N TYR A 127 5.50 13.83 4.15
CA TYR A 127 5.87 12.44 3.91
C TYR A 127 7.32 12.31 3.42
N TYR A 128 7.70 13.07 2.39
CA TYR A 128 9.02 12.95 1.76
C TYR A 128 10.10 13.83 2.40
N ASN A 129 9.75 14.93 3.06
CA ASN A 129 10.73 15.92 3.51
C ASN A 129 10.74 16.15 5.03
N ARG A 130 9.82 15.53 5.78
CA ARG A 130 9.65 15.79 7.21
C ARG A 130 9.51 14.53 8.06
N GLY A 131 10.00 13.39 7.57
CA GLY A 131 10.07 12.16 8.33
C GLY A 131 8.79 11.28 8.28
N GLY A 132 7.78 11.64 7.47
CA GLY A 132 6.57 10.84 7.34
C GLY A 132 6.84 9.46 6.75
N HIS A 133 7.74 9.36 5.77
CA HIS A 133 8.13 8.10 5.16
C HIS A 133 8.83 7.16 6.17
N GLU A 134 9.72 7.71 6.98
CA GLU A 134 10.41 6.95 8.03
C GLU A 134 9.43 6.43 9.06
N GLN A 135 8.52 7.28 9.56
CA GLN A 135 7.49 6.89 10.53
C GLN A 135 6.54 5.82 9.96
N HIS A 136 6.14 5.97 8.69
CA HIS A 136 5.29 4.97 8.01
C HIS A 136 6.01 3.62 7.92
N ASN A 137 7.29 3.62 7.56
CA ASN A 137 8.06 2.38 7.46
C ASN A 137 8.43 1.79 8.82
N GLU A 138 8.57 2.59 9.88
CA GLU A 138 8.70 2.08 11.25
C GLU A 138 7.43 1.31 11.66
N LEU A 139 6.25 1.88 11.40
CA LEU A 139 4.97 1.21 11.67
C LEU A 139 4.79 -0.04 10.82
N ALA A 140 4.97 0.07 9.51
CA ALA A 140 4.81 -1.03 8.56
C ALA A 140 5.78 -2.19 8.85
N GLY A 141 6.99 -1.88 9.31
CA GLY A 141 8.00 -2.86 9.70
C GLY A 141 7.58 -3.77 10.84
N LEU A 142 6.67 -3.35 11.71
CA LEU A 142 6.09 -4.20 12.76
C LEU A 142 5.30 -5.39 12.16
N PHE A 143 4.88 -5.28 10.91
CA PHE A 143 4.07 -6.25 10.18
C PHE A 143 4.82 -6.89 9.01
N ASN A 144 6.16 -6.82 8.98
CA ASN A 144 6.98 -7.33 7.88
C ASN A 144 6.66 -6.65 6.52
N LEU A 145 6.29 -5.38 6.56
CA LEU A 145 5.92 -4.59 5.38
C LEU A 145 6.89 -3.44 5.17
N LYS A 146 6.97 -2.96 3.92
CA LYS A 146 7.60 -1.69 3.56
C LYS A 146 6.63 -0.87 2.72
N SER A 147 6.39 0.37 3.15
CA SER A 147 5.38 1.24 2.55
C SER A 147 5.99 2.27 1.62
N PHE A 148 5.26 2.54 0.54
CA PHE A 148 5.51 3.60 -0.42
C PHE A 148 4.19 4.26 -0.79
N THR A 149 4.18 5.56 -1.03
CA THR A 149 3.00 6.22 -1.60
C THR A 149 2.91 5.92 -3.09
N CYS A 150 1.71 5.60 -3.57
CA CYS A 150 1.47 5.24 -4.96
C CYS A 150 0.53 6.21 -5.69
N GLY A 151 -0.15 7.09 -4.97
CA GLY A 151 -1.05 8.05 -5.58
C GLY A 151 -1.80 8.89 -4.56
N ASN A 152 -2.58 9.85 -5.06
CA ASN A 152 -3.42 10.72 -4.26
C ASN A 152 -4.74 10.95 -5.01
N THR A 153 -5.87 10.76 -4.33
CA THR A 153 -7.21 10.93 -4.90
C THR A 153 -7.70 12.38 -4.87
N ALA A 154 -6.81 13.30 -4.51
CA ALA A 154 -7.13 14.71 -4.29
C ALA A 154 -8.22 14.92 -3.21
N MET A 155 -8.86 16.07 -3.22
CA MET A 155 -9.90 16.42 -2.27
C MET A 155 -11.19 15.66 -2.59
N GLN A 156 -11.77 15.04 -1.57
CA GLN A 156 -13.05 14.35 -1.67
C GLN A 156 -14.16 15.16 -0.96
N PRO A 157 -15.40 15.15 -1.47
CA PRO A 157 -16.54 15.70 -0.75
C PRO A 157 -16.82 14.88 0.52
N GLY A 158 -17.57 15.46 1.45
CA GLY A 158 -17.93 14.81 2.71
C GLY A 158 -18.79 13.55 2.55
N GLY A 159 -19.52 13.44 1.42
CA GLY A 159 -20.31 12.27 1.07
C GLY A 159 -21.33 12.53 -0.01
N TRP A 160 -21.96 11.44 -0.46
CA TRP A 160 -23.09 11.41 -1.37
C TRP A 160 -24.25 10.74 -0.62
N PHE A 161 -25.41 11.39 -0.59
CA PHE A 161 -26.52 10.96 0.25
C PHE A 161 -27.80 10.86 -0.56
N ASN A 162 -28.68 9.94 -0.19
CA ASN A 162 -30.03 9.84 -0.76
C ASN A 162 -31.04 10.80 -0.10
N LYS A 163 -30.61 11.58 0.87
CA LYS A 163 -31.37 12.64 1.55
C LYS A 163 -30.51 13.86 1.81
N GLU A 164 -31.11 15.00 2.07
CA GLU A 164 -30.39 16.18 2.50
C GLU A 164 -29.88 16.02 3.94
N ILE A 165 -28.67 16.51 4.18
CA ILE A 165 -28.03 16.58 5.49
C ILE A 165 -27.86 18.06 5.83
N ASN A 166 -28.70 18.59 6.71
CA ASN A 166 -28.73 20.00 7.08
C ASN A 166 -28.13 20.26 8.46
N SER A 167 -28.05 19.24 9.29
CA SER A 167 -27.57 19.34 10.67
C SER A 167 -26.93 18.03 11.15
N ALA A 168 -26.26 18.07 12.28
CA ALA A 168 -25.74 16.87 12.93
C ALA A 168 -26.83 15.86 13.34
N ASP A 169 -28.05 16.34 13.59
CA ASP A 169 -29.17 15.47 13.97
C ASP A 169 -29.60 14.55 12.80
N ASP A 170 -29.37 14.97 11.55
CA ASP A 170 -29.67 14.17 10.36
C ASP A 170 -28.74 12.95 10.21
N LEU A 171 -27.66 12.92 10.96
CA LEU A 171 -26.71 11.80 11.01
C LEU A 171 -27.23 10.66 11.91
N GLN A 172 -28.20 10.90 12.79
CA GLN A 172 -28.73 9.88 13.69
C GLN A 172 -29.34 8.72 12.90
N GLY A 173 -28.75 7.51 13.07
CA GLY A 173 -29.21 6.32 12.37
C GLY A 173 -28.92 6.27 10.88
N LEU A 174 -28.24 7.28 10.30
CA LEU A 174 -27.80 7.28 8.90
C LEU A 174 -26.87 6.10 8.64
N ARG A 175 -27.26 5.21 7.73
CA ARG A 175 -26.41 4.09 7.30
C ARG A 175 -25.43 4.61 6.25
N PHE A 176 -24.19 4.79 6.67
CA PHE A 176 -23.20 5.48 5.84
C PHE A 176 -21.93 4.66 5.66
N ARG A 177 -21.42 4.60 4.42
CA ARG A 177 -20.12 3.99 4.15
C ARG A 177 -19.03 5.01 4.35
N MET A 178 -18.24 4.84 5.38
CA MET A 178 -17.08 5.69 5.62
C MET A 178 -15.97 4.88 6.31
N PRO A 179 -14.84 4.65 5.66
CA PRO A 179 -13.69 3.99 6.30
C PRO A 179 -12.91 4.96 7.19
N GLY A 180 -12.01 4.40 7.98
CA GLY A 180 -11.01 5.16 8.72
C GLY A 180 -11.56 6.03 9.85
N GLN A 181 -10.85 7.11 10.14
CA GLN A 181 -11.20 8.04 11.23
C GLN A 181 -12.51 8.79 10.96
N GLY A 182 -12.80 9.12 9.68
CA GLY A 182 -14.07 9.75 9.31
C GLY A 182 -15.27 8.92 9.76
N GLY A 183 -15.22 7.60 9.54
CA GLY A 183 -16.24 6.68 10.01
C GLY A 183 -16.38 6.66 11.54
N GLN A 184 -15.26 6.67 12.25
CA GLN A 184 -15.28 6.73 13.72
C GLN A 184 -15.92 8.03 14.25
N VAL A 185 -15.65 9.16 13.61
CA VAL A 185 -16.26 10.45 13.98
C VAL A 185 -17.76 10.43 13.74
N LEU A 186 -18.20 9.99 12.55
CA LEU A 186 -19.62 9.93 12.21
C LEU A 186 -20.37 8.92 13.12
N GLY A 187 -19.74 7.80 13.44
CA GLY A 187 -20.30 6.85 14.40
C GLY A 187 -20.56 7.45 15.79
N ARG A 188 -19.65 8.31 16.27
CA ARG A 188 -19.84 9.05 17.54
C ARG A 188 -20.94 10.10 17.46
N LEU A 189 -21.26 10.57 16.26
CA LEU A 189 -22.37 11.47 15.98
C LEU A 189 -23.70 10.73 15.73
N GLY A 190 -23.72 9.40 15.92
CA GLY A 190 -24.94 8.59 15.85
C GLY A 190 -25.21 7.93 14.49
N ALA A 191 -24.32 8.06 13.51
CA ALA A 191 -24.45 7.34 12.25
C ALA A 191 -24.16 5.83 12.43
N SER A 192 -24.85 5.01 11.64
CA SER A 192 -24.58 3.57 11.51
C SER A 192 -23.55 3.37 10.40
N VAL A 193 -22.26 3.46 10.77
CA VAL A 193 -21.17 3.42 9.80
C VAL A 193 -20.79 1.99 9.43
N GLN A 194 -20.59 1.76 8.14
CA GLN A 194 -20.14 0.48 7.57
C GLN A 194 -18.85 0.68 6.80
N ASN A 195 -17.89 -0.24 6.96
CA ASN A 195 -16.69 -0.29 6.14
C ASN A 195 -16.88 -1.34 5.04
N ILE A 196 -17.38 -0.89 3.89
CA ILE A 196 -17.65 -1.73 2.71
C ILE A 196 -16.54 -1.50 1.68
N PRO A 197 -16.02 -2.56 1.01
CA PRO A 197 -15.08 -2.42 -0.09
C PRO A 197 -15.61 -1.48 -1.19
N GLY A 198 -14.69 -0.73 -1.81
CA GLY A 198 -15.07 0.27 -2.83
C GLY A 198 -15.92 -0.31 -3.98
N GLY A 199 -15.58 -1.52 -4.45
CA GLY A 199 -16.32 -2.19 -5.52
C GLY A 199 -17.76 -2.62 -5.17
N GLU A 200 -18.10 -2.66 -3.87
CA GLU A 200 -19.42 -3.09 -3.39
C GLU A 200 -20.37 -1.93 -3.09
N ILE A 201 -19.87 -0.69 -3.08
CA ILE A 201 -20.64 0.51 -2.70
C ILE A 201 -21.88 0.67 -3.58
N TYR A 202 -21.74 0.51 -4.88
CA TYR A 202 -22.89 0.65 -5.81
C TYR A 202 -24.02 -0.32 -5.45
N GLN A 203 -23.70 -1.57 -5.22
CA GLN A 203 -24.70 -2.58 -4.86
C GLN A 203 -25.33 -2.31 -3.50
N ALA A 204 -24.55 -1.84 -2.54
CA ALA A 204 -25.02 -1.50 -1.20
C ALA A 204 -26.01 -0.30 -1.24
N LEU A 205 -25.71 0.71 -2.06
CA LEU A 205 -26.63 1.84 -2.31
C LEU A 205 -27.90 1.38 -3.05
N ALA A 206 -27.74 0.59 -4.11
CA ALA A 206 -28.87 0.14 -4.93
C ALA A 206 -29.86 -0.76 -4.15
N SER A 207 -29.34 -1.56 -3.22
CA SER A 207 -30.17 -2.41 -2.35
C SER A 207 -30.74 -1.68 -1.12
N GLY A 208 -30.33 -0.44 -0.87
CA GLY A 208 -30.69 0.30 0.33
C GLY A 208 -30.02 -0.23 1.62
N GLN A 209 -28.92 -0.94 1.49
CA GLN A 209 -28.08 -1.35 2.64
C GLN A 209 -27.46 -0.13 3.32
N ILE A 210 -27.07 0.86 2.55
CA ILE A 210 -26.55 2.16 2.99
C ILE A 210 -27.33 3.31 2.36
N ASP A 211 -27.30 4.46 2.99
CA ASP A 211 -27.98 5.69 2.57
C ASP A 211 -27.01 6.69 1.91
N GLY A 212 -25.71 6.41 1.97
CA GLY A 212 -24.68 7.23 1.41
C GLY A 212 -23.27 6.68 1.62
#